data_74615af99d83ec9c4cc23b2ae3b648e6
#
_entry.id   74615af99d83ec9c4cc23b2ae3b648e6
#
_cell.length_a   1.000
_cell.length_b   1.000
_cell.length_c   1.000
_cell.angle_alpha   90.00
_cell.angle_beta   90.00
_cell.angle_gamma   90.00
#
_symmetry.space_group_name_H-M   'P 1'
#
loop_
_entity.id
_entity.type
_entity.pdbx_description
1 polymer ?
#
loop_
_entity_poly.entity_id
_entity_poly.type
_entity_poly.pdbx_seq_one_letter_code
_entity_poly.pdbx_strand_id
1 'polypeptide(L)'
;MISKYGTIGILGGMGPEATANAYHEIIDSTPVTKDQEHIPVIIYSNPQIPDRTDGILYGGESPLPELLVTTKKLEYSGADFVIIPCNTSHFFIKELRASVNIPVISMIEETLAFVKEKYPYITKVGLLATTGTIKTGIYNNIFSSANMDILSPECGEQESLVMESIYGE
;
A
#
# COMPACT_ATOMS: atom_id res chain seq x y z
N MET A 1 -24.87 16.60 -4.95
CA MET A 1 -25.20 15.16 -5.10
C MET A 1 -24.10 14.41 -4.36
N ILE A 2 -24.46 13.55 -3.42
CA ILE A 2 -23.50 12.63 -2.77
C ILE A 2 -23.07 11.63 -3.85
N SER A 3 -21.76 11.45 -4.04
CA SER A 3 -21.21 10.46 -4.98
C SER A 3 -21.80 9.07 -4.66
N LYS A 4 -22.14 8.30 -5.70
CA LYS A 4 -22.55 6.90 -5.58
C LYS A 4 -21.47 6.02 -4.95
N TYR A 5 -20.26 6.47 -5.07
CA TYR A 5 -19.05 5.77 -4.63
C TYR A 5 -18.40 6.53 -3.49
N GLY A 6 -18.25 6.39 -2.38
CA GLY A 6 -17.52 7.19 -1.38
C GLY A 6 -16.25 7.88 -1.93
N THR A 7 -15.67 8.75 -1.16
CA THR A 7 -14.43 9.50 -1.50
C THR A 7 -13.21 8.69 -1.09
N ILE A 8 -12.32 8.40 -2.03
CA ILE A 8 -11.06 7.71 -1.75
C ILE A 8 -10.05 8.69 -1.16
N GLY A 9 -9.43 8.35 -0.02
CA GLY A 9 -8.23 9.01 0.49
C GLY A 9 -6.98 8.23 0.06
N ILE A 10 -6.02 8.88 -0.61
CA ILE A 10 -4.72 8.27 -0.93
C ILE A 10 -3.67 8.79 0.04
N LEU A 11 -3.21 7.93 0.95
CA LEU A 11 -2.04 8.16 1.80
C LEU A 11 -0.79 7.89 0.97
N GLY A 12 -0.26 8.95 0.36
CA GLY A 12 0.79 8.89 -0.64
C GLY A 12 2.10 9.57 -0.24
N GLY A 13 2.98 9.69 -1.21
CA GLY A 13 4.30 10.34 -1.05
C GLY A 13 5.46 9.38 -0.81
N MET A 14 5.20 8.05 -0.81
CA MET A 14 6.18 7.02 -0.49
C MET A 14 6.37 5.96 -1.61
N GLY A 15 6.54 6.27 -2.86
CA GLY A 15 6.93 7.54 -3.46
C GLY A 15 5.77 8.30 -4.11
N PRO A 16 6.06 9.54 -4.48
CA PRO A 16 5.13 10.40 -5.18
C PRO A 16 4.67 9.84 -6.53
N GLU A 17 5.56 9.20 -7.28
CA GLU A 17 5.25 8.58 -8.56
C GLU A 17 4.27 7.41 -8.39
N ALA A 18 4.50 6.51 -7.43
CA ALA A 18 3.57 5.43 -7.11
C ALA A 18 2.19 5.98 -6.69
N THR A 19 2.16 7.13 -6.03
CA THR A 19 0.91 7.82 -5.66
C THR A 19 0.16 8.34 -6.89
N ALA A 20 0.86 8.95 -7.84
CA ALA A 20 0.29 9.42 -9.10
C ALA A 20 -0.23 8.23 -9.93
N ASN A 21 0.55 7.15 -10.04
CA ASN A 21 0.16 5.93 -10.74
C ASN A 21 -1.09 5.31 -10.11
N ALA A 22 -1.20 5.24 -8.78
CA ALA A 22 -2.40 4.74 -8.12
C ALA A 22 -3.64 5.57 -8.47
N TYR A 23 -3.52 6.88 -8.62
CA TYR A 23 -4.62 7.73 -9.07
C TYR A 23 -4.98 7.48 -10.55
N HIS A 24 -4.00 7.30 -11.43
CA HIS A 24 -4.23 6.91 -12.81
C HIS A 24 -4.97 5.57 -12.91
N GLU A 25 -4.57 4.57 -12.14
CA GLU A 25 -5.25 3.28 -12.08
C GLU A 25 -6.72 3.39 -11.63
N ILE A 26 -7.02 4.29 -10.69
CA ILE A 26 -8.42 4.57 -10.29
C ILE A 26 -9.22 5.15 -11.46
N ILE A 27 -8.64 6.09 -12.21
CA ILE A 27 -9.28 6.68 -13.38
C ILE A 27 -9.55 5.60 -14.44
N ASP A 28 -8.53 4.84 -14.80
CA ASP A 28 -8.59 3.84 -15.87
C ASP A 28 -9.52 2.66 -15.51
N SER A 29 -9.60 2.31 -14.23
CA SER A 29 -10.47 1.25 -13.72
C SER A 29 -11.91 1.70 -13.49
N THR A 30 -12.23 2.99 -13.67
CA THR A 30 -13.57 3.52 -13.47
C THR A 30 -14.28 3.70 -14.85
N PRO A 31 -15.12 2.73 -15.29
CA PRO A 31 -15.74 2.79 -16.61
C PRO A 31 -16.90 3.81 -16.62
N VAL A 32 -16.60 5.04 -16.98
CA VAL A 32 -17.54 6.16 -17.02
C VAL A 32 -17.49 6.86 -18.37
N THR A 33 -18.52 7.66 -18.66
CA THR A 33 -18.62 8.42 -19.91
C THR A 33 -18.50 9.93 -19.71
N LYS A 34 -18.55 10.40 -18.46
CA LYS A 34 -18.51 11.81 -18.08
C LYS A 34 -17.65 12.00 -16.83
N ASP A 35 -16.95 13.12 -16.75
CA ASP A 35 -16.10 13.47 -15.62
C ASP A 35 -16.83 13.39 -14.27
N GLN A 36 -18.12 13.78 -14.24
CA GLN A 36 -18.94 13.80 -13.03
C GLN A 36 -19.31 12.43 -12.47
N GLU A 37 -19.02 11.37 -13.21
CA GLU A 37 -19.30 9.97 -12.81
C GLU A 37 -18.06 9.31 -12.19
N HIS A 38 -16.87 9.95 -12.26
CA HIS A 38 -15.66 9.45 -11.61
C HIS A 38 -15.78 9.45 -10.08
N ILE A 39 -14.98 8.58 -9.47
CA ILE A 39 -14.87 8.48 -8.01
C ILE A 39 -14.14 9.71 -7.48
N PRO A 40 -14.66 10.43 -6.48
CA PRO A 40 -13.93 11.51 -5.82
C PRO A 40 -12.69 10.98 -5.11
N VAL A 41 -11.56 11.70 -5.25
CA VAL A 41 -10.29 11.30 -4.65
C VAL A 41 -9.64 12.48 -3.94
N ILE A 42 -9.17 12.24 -2.71
CA ILE A 42 -8.33 13.17 -1.95
C ILE A 42 -6.94 12.55 -1.87
N ILE A 43 -5.93 13.23 -2.40
CA ILE A 43 -4.55 12.75 -2.38
C ILE A 43 -3.74 13.59 -1.41
N TYR A 44 -3.15 12.97 -0.39
CA TYR A 44 -2.12 13.60 0.42
C TYR A 44 -0.78 12.93 0.13
N SER A 45 -0.02 13.51 -0.81
CA SER A 45 1.32 13.06 -1.16
C SER A 45 2.33 13.76 -0.25
N ASN A 46 2.79 13.06 0.80
CA ASN A 46 3.77 13.57 1.76
C ASN A 46 5.13 12.87 1.58
N PRO A 47 6.06 13.45 0.79
CA PRO A 47 7.38 12.85 0.59
C PRO A 47 8.32 13.00 1.80
N GLN A 48 7.91 13.74 2.84
CA GLN A 48 8.68 13.93 4.06
C GLN A 48 8.49 12.82 5.09
N ILE A 49 7.59 11.86 4.82
CA ILE A 49 7.47 10.65 5.66
C ILE A 49 8.81 9.92 5.65
N PRO A 50 9.45 9.69 6.83
CA PRO A 50 10.76 9.02 6.93
C PRO A 50 10.81 7.69 6.19
N ASP A 51 12.02 7.26 5.78
CA ASP A 51 12.17 5.98 5.08
C ASP A 51 11.64 4.83 5.93
N ARG A 52 10.77 4.02 5.32
CA ARG A 52 10.06 2.94 6.02
C ARG A 52 10.99 1.79 6.35
N THR A 53 11.90 1.46 5.44
CA THR A 53 12.86 0.37 5.64
C THR A 53 13.87 0.73 6.73
N ASP A 54 14.42 1.95 6.66
CA ASP A 54 15.37 2.44 7.65
C ASP A 54 14.74 2.53 9.05
N GLY A 55 13.54 3.13 9.14
CA GLY A 55 12.83 3.28 10.41
C GLY A 55 12.37 1.96 11.04
N ILE A 56 12.10 0.91 10.23
CA ILE A 56 11.65 -0.39 10.74
C ILE A 56 12.84 -1.29 11.10
N LEU A 57 13.88 -1.33 10.25
CA LEU A 57 14.92 -2.37 10.32
C LEU A 57 16.26 -1.86 10.87
N TYR A 58 16.55 -0.57 10.74
CA TYR A 58 17.90 -0.06 10.98
C TYR A 58 17.97 1.01 12.06
N GLY A 59 16.87 1.26 12.78
CA GLY A 59 16.81 2.21 13.89
C GLY A 59 16.81 3.68 13.47
N GLY A 60 16.48 3.95 12.21
CA GLY A 60 16.24 5.30 11.72
C GLY A 60 14.98 5.94 12.29
N GLU A 61 14.65 7.12 11.84
CA GLU A 61 13.44 7.82 12.27
C GLU A 61 12.18 7.03 11.91
N SER A 62 11.29 6.86 12.90
CA SER A 62 10.05 6.12 12.69
C SER A 62 9.10 6.87 11.75
N PRO A 63 8.60 6.24 10.67
CA PRO A 63 7.61 6.86 9.81
C PRO A 63 6.21 6.92 10.43
N LEU A 64 5.96 6.17 11.51
CA LEU A 64 4.63 6.01 12.11
C LEU A 64 3.96 7.33 12.50
N PRO A 65 4.63 8.30 13.16
CA PRO A 65 3.99 9.57 13.53
C PRO A 65 3.42 10.32 12.32
N GLU A 66 4.20 10.45 11.25
CA GLU A 66 3.76 11.13 10.02
C GLU A 66 2.69 10.35 9.25
N LEU A 67 2.76 9.03 9.26
CA LEU A 67 1.71 8.18 8.70
C LEU A 67 0.38 8.39 9.42
N LEU A 68 0.37 8.44 10.76
CA LEU A 68 -0.82 8.68 11.57
C LEU A 68 -1.41 10.08 11.31
N VAL A 69 -0.56 11.11 11.26
CA VAL A 69 -0.99 12.49 10.97
C VAL A 69 -1.61 12.58 9.58
N THR A 70 -0.98 11.97 8.59
CA THR A 70 -1.46 11.98 7.21
C THR A 70 -2.80 11.24 7.07
N THR A 71 -2.93 10.07 7.71
CA THR A 71 -4.18 9.30 7.71
C THR A 71 -5.35 10.10 8.31
N LYS A 72 -5.13 10.75 9.46
CA LYS A 72 -6.13 11.62 10.12
C LYS A 72 -6.50 12.83 9.25
N LYS A 73 -5.54 13.42 8.55
CA LYS A 73 -5.84 14.53 7.62
C LYS A 73 -6.75 14.09 6.48
N LEU A 74 -6.58 12.88 5.95
CA LEU A 74 -7.47 12.35 4.92
C LEU A 74 -8.89 12.13 5.45
N GLU A 75 -9.06 11.53 6.64
CA GLU A 75 -10.36 11.41 7.30
C GLU A 75 -11.00 12.78 7.51
N TYR A 76 -10.27 13.73 8.10
CA TYR A 76 -10.75 15.09 8.35
C TYR A 76 -11.14 15.83 7.06
N SER A 77 -10.46 15.55 5.96
CA SER A 77 -10.75 16.14 4.65
C SER A 77 -11.98 15.51 3.96
N GLY A 78 -12.60 14.49 4.56
CA GLY A 78 -13.83 13.89 4.06
C GLY A 78 -13.61 12.64 3.20
N ALA A 79 -12.47 11.94 3.36
CA ALA A 79 -12.32 10.61 2.77
C ALA A 79 -13.25 9.63 3.50
N ASP A 80 -13.89 8.74 2.75
CA ASP A 80 -14.74 7.67 3.28
C ASP A 80 -13.92 6.40 3.60
N PHE A 81 -12.78 6.22 2.94
CA PHE A 81 -11.79 5.19 3.23
C PHE A 81 -10.41 5.60 2.71
N VAL A 82 -9.37 4.93 3.19
CA VAL A 82 -7.96 5.22 2.82
C VAL A 82 -7.33 4.02 2.13
N ILE A 83 -6.58 4.30 1.06
CA ILE A 83 -5.65 3.37 0.41
C ILE A 83 -4.22 3.88 0.55
N ILE A 84 -3.24 2.95 0.50
CA ILE A 84 -1.82 3.26 0.72
C ILE A 84 -0.99 2.61 -0.41
N PRO A 85 -0.58 3.35 -1.45
CA PRO A 85 0.26 2.80 -2.52
C PRO A 85 1.73 2.67 -2.10
N CYS A 86 1.96 2.01 -0.98
CA CYS A 86 3.28 1.73 -0.42
C CYS A 86 3.25 0.40 0.34
N ASN A 87 3.93 -0.62 -0.16
CA ASN A 87 3.97 -1.93 0.47
C ASN A 87 4.49 -1.90 1.90
N THR A 88 5.69 -1.35 2.10
CA THR A 88 6.38 -1.35 3.41
C THR A 88 5.58 -0.64 4.50
N SER A 89 4.78 0.38 4.16
CA SER A 89 3.93 1.09 5.12
C SER A 89 2.84 0.21 5.74
N HIS A 90 2.49 -0.92 5.11
CA HIS A 90 1.53 -1.88 5.66
C HIS A 90 2.03 -2.60 6.91
N PHE A 91 3.32 -2.47 7.23
CA PHE A 91 3.83 -2.87 8.54
C PHE A 91 3.08 -2.20 9.70
N PHE A 92 2.61 -0.97 9.48
CA PHE A 92 1.88 -0.16 10.46
C PHE A 92 0.35 -0.19 10.26
N ILE A 93 -0.18 -1.12 9.48
CA ILE A 93 -1.61 -1.13 9.11
C ILE A 93 -2.56 -1.17 10.33
N LYS A 94 -2.15 -1.84 11.41
CA LYS A 94 -2.94 -1.95 12.64
C LYS A 94 -3.05 -0.61 13.35
N GLU A 95 -1.93 0.10 13.48
CA GLU A 95 -1.86 1.42 14.09
C GLU A 95 -2.63 2.45 13.27
N LEU A 96 -2.54 2.38 11.95
CA LEU A 96 -3.28 3.25 11.05
C LEU A 96 -4.79 3.03 11.18
N ARG A 97 -5.25 1.79 11.16
CA ARG A 97 -6.65 1.43 11.38
C ARG A 97 -7.16 1.87 12.74
N ALA A 98 -6.34 1.78 13.78
CA ALA A 98 -6.70 2.23 15.12
C ALA A 98 -6.76 3.76 15.28
N SER A 99 -6.21 4.52 14.34
CA SER A 99 -6.08 5.98 14.44
C SER A 99 -7.25 6.77 13.85
N VAL A 100 -8.10 6.13 13.04
CA VAL A 100 -9.23 6.72 12.32
C VAL A 100 -10.48 5.87 12.44
N ASN A 101 -11.65 6.45 12.13
CA ASN A 101 -12.93 5.74 12.16
C ASN A 101 -13.36 5.22 10.77
N ILE A 102 -12.65 5.60 9.73
CA ILE A 102 -12.88 5.15 8.36
C ILE A 102 -12.01 3.92 8.04
N PRO A 103 -12.44 3.04 7.12
CA PRO A 103 -11.64 1.90 6.71
C PRO A 103 -10.29 2.30 6.13
N VAL A 104 -9.21 1.61 6.54
CA VAL A 104 -7.91 1.65 5.86
C VAL A 104 -7.73 0.30 5.18
N ILE A 105 -7.75 0.34 3.85
CA ILE A 105 -7.70 -0.85 3.01
C ILE A 105 -6.25 -1.34 2.90
N SER A 106 -6.04 -2.61 3.14
CA SER A 106 -4.72 -3.23 2.98
C SER A 106 -4.57 -3.82 1.58
N MET A 107 -3.66 -3.27 0.78
CA MET A 107 -3.35 -3.82 -0.53
C MET A 107 -2.87 -5.28 -0.46
N ILE A 108 -2.26 -5.69 0.66
CA ILE A 108 -1.77 -7.07 0.84
C ILE A 108 -2.94 -8.03 1.07
N GLU A 109 -3.92 -7.63 1.90
CA GLU A 109 -5.15 -8.40 2.12
C GLU A 109 -5.98 -8.49 0.84
N GLU A 110 -6.12 -7.39 0.10
CA GLU A 110 -6.82 -7.37 -1.19
C GLU A 110 -6.10 -8.23 -2.24
N THR A 111 -4.76 -8.22 -2.25
CA THR A 111 -3.97 -9.11 -3.12
C THR A 111 -4.24 -10.57 -2.79
N LEU A 112 -4.26 -10.95 -1.50
CA LEU A 112 -4.61 -12.32 -1.10
C LEU A 112 -6.03 -12.69 -1.54
N ALA A 113 -7.00 -11.80 -1.33
CA ALA A 113 -8.40 -12.02 -1.73
C ALA A 113 -8.50 -12.25 -3.25
N PHE A 114 -7.84 -11.41 -4.05
CA PHE A 114 -7.78 -11.55 -5.51
C PHE A 114 -7.15 -12.88 -5.94
N VAL A 115 -6.00 -13.24 -5.35
CA VAL A 115 -5.30 -14.49 -5.67
C VAL A 115 -6.17 -15.70 -5.35
N LYS A 116 -6.86 -15.72 -4.22
CA LYS A 116 -7.77 -16.80 -3.85
C LYS A 116 -8.97 -16.93 -4.81
N GLU A 117 -9.50 -15.79 -5.26
CA GLU A 117 -10.62 -15.79 -6.22
C GLU A 117 -10.20 -16.28 -7.60
N LYS A 118 -9.08 -15.73 -8.13
CA LYS A 118 -8.66 -16.01 -9.50
C LYS A 118 -7.86 -17.30 -9.67
N TYR A 119 -7.15 -17.70 -8.62
CA TYR A 119 -6.20 -18.83 -8.66
C TYR A 119 -6.37 -19.74 -7.44
N PRO A 120 -7.55 -20.34 -7.23
CA PRO A 120 -7.90 -21.07 -5.98
C PRO A 120 -7.02 -22.29 -5.69
N TYR A 121 -6.26 -22.76 -6.68
CA TYR A 121 -5.44 -23.97 -6.55
C TYR A 121 -3.95 -23.70 -6.30
N ILE A 122 -3.50 -22.44 -6.37
CA ILE A 122 -2.10 -22.15 -6.11
C ILE A 122 -1.81 -22.13 -4.62
N THR A 123 -0.62 -22.60 -4.27
CA THR A 123 -0.13 -22.63 -2.88
C THR A 123 1.17 -21.86 -2.71
N LYS A 124 1.74 -21.34 -3.79
CA LYS A 124 3.00 -20.58 -3.77
C LYS A 124 2.87 -19.33 -4.62
N VAL A 125 3.35 -18.21 -4.09
CA VAL A 125 3.36 -16.90 -4.77
C VAL A 125 4.75 -16.30 -4.71
N GLY A 126 5.29 -15.89 -5.86
CA GLY A 126 6.54 -15.14 -5.93
C GLY A 126 6.33 -13.68 -5.51
N LEU A 127 7.21 -13.14 -4.68
CA LEU A 127 7.19 -11.75 -4.23
C LEU A 127 8.48 -11.04 -4.62
N LEU A 128 8.36 -10.00 -5.45
CA LEU A 128 9.41 -9.03 -5.72
C LEU A 128 9.02 -7.72 -5.04
N ALA A 129 9.79 -7.29 -4.05
CA ALA A 129 9.51 -6.11 -3.25
C ALA A 129 10.80 -5.57 -2.63
N THR A 130 10.73 -4.40 -1.99
CA THR A 130 11.89 -3.86 -1.25
C THR A 130 12.34 -4.81 -0.14
N THR A 131 13.64 -4.74 0.19
CA THR A 131 14.22 -5.50 1.32
C THR A 131 13.46 -5.27 2.62
N GLY A 132 12.95 -4.06 2.86
CA GLY A 132 12.08 -3.77 4.01
C GLY A 132 10.81 -4.59 4.01
N THR A 133 10.12 -4.69 2.88
CA THR A 133 8.89 -5.50 2.73
C THR A 133 9.19 -6.99 2.96
N ILE A 134 10.27 -7.50 2.37
CA ILE A 134 10.67 -8.92 2.52
C ILE A 134 11.02 -9.23 4.00
N LYS A 135 11.93 -8.45 4.61
CA LYS A 135 12.42 -8.71 5.98
C LYS A 135 11.34 -8.54 7.06
N THR A 136 10.35 -7.69 6.84
CA THR A 136 9.22 -7.54 7.78
C THR A 136 8.24 -8.71 7.74
N GLY A 137 8.28 -9.54 6.69
CA GLY A 137 7.41 -10.70 6.55
C GLY A 137 5.92 -10.37 6.44
N ILE A 138 5.55 -9.15 6.10
CA ILE A 138 4.14 -8.70 6.08
C ILE A 138 3.28 -9.52 5.11
N TYR A 139 3.82 -9.93 3.96
CA TYR A 139 3.15 -10.84 3.03
C TYR A 139 3.08 -12.27 3.59
N ASN A 140 4.20 -12.78 4.14
CA ASN A 140 4.25 -14.13 4.73
C ASN A 140 3.19 -14.29 5.82
N ASN A 141 3.05 -13.31 6.70
CA ASN A 141 2.08 -13.35 7.80
C ASN A 141 0.62 -13.42 7.30
N ILE A 142 0.30 -12.72 6.22
CA ILE A 142 -1.06 -12.68 5.68
C ILE A 142 -1.34 -13.93 4.83
N PHE A 143 -0.43 -14.30 3.92
CA PHE A 143 -0.63 -15.42 3.00
C PHE A 143 -0.59 -16.78 3.68
N SER A 144 0.21 -16.94 4.75
CA SER A 144 0.22 -18.18 5.55
C SER A 144 -1.14 -18.53 6.15
N SER A 145 -1.98 -17.53 6.46
CA SER A 145 -3.35 -17.75 6.94
C SER A 145 -4.24 -18.46 5.93
N ALA A 146 -3.85 -18.43 4.66
CA ALA A 146 -4.53 -19.10 3.55
C ALA A 146 -3.78 -20.37 3.06
N ASN A 147 -2.78 -20.86 3.82
CA ASN A 147 -1.88 -21.95 3.43
C ASN A 147 -1.15 -21.69 2.10
N MET A 148 -0.75 -20.43 1.87
CA MET A 148 0.05 -20.01 0.72
C MET A 148 1.45 -19.60 1.18
N ASP A 149 2.47 -20.15 0.53
CA ASP A 149 3.87 -19.81 0.76
C ASP A 149 4.27 -18.61 -0.11
N ILE A 150 5.01 -17.69 0.49
CA ILE A 150 5.67 -16.60 -0.25
C ILE A 150 7.11 -17.02 -0.57
N LEU A 151 7.45 -16.96 -1.86
CA LEU A 151 8.80 -17.17 -2.36
C LEU A 151 9.42 -15.81 -2.70
N SER A 152 10.57 -15.53 -2.16
CA SER A 152 11.34 -14.31 -2.47
C SER A 152 12.73 -14.69 -3.01
N PRO A 153 13.40 -13.81 -3.75
CA PRO A 153 14.78 -14.01 -4.20
C PRO A 153 15.73 -14.29 -3.04
N GLU A 154 16.82 -14.97 -3.31
CA GLU A 154 17.91 -15.10 -2.36
C GLU A 154 18.58 -13.74 -2.08
N CYS A 155 19.30 -13.64 -0.96
CA CYS A 155 19.82 -12.37 -0.45
C CYS A 155 20.68 -11.61 -1.49
N GLY A 156 21.50 -12.33 -2.26
CA GLY A 156 22.31 -11.74 -3.32
C GLY A 156 21.50 -11.20 -4.50
N GLU A 157 20.50 -11.94 -4.95
CA GLU A 157 19.61 -11.54 -6.04
C GLU A 157 18.65 -10.43 -5.60
N GLN A 158 18.22 -10.45 -4.36
CA GLN A 158 17.39 -9.41 -3.78
C GLN A 158 18.05 -8.02 -3.88
N GLU A 159 19.34 -7.92 -3.54
CA GLU A 159 20.06 -6.65 -3.58
C GLU A 159 20.48 -6.27 -5.00
N SER A 160 21.08 -7.22 -5.76
CA SER A 160 21.67 -6.92 -7.07
C SER A 160 20.66 -6.84 -8.23
N LEU A 161 19.46 -7.39 -8.06
CA LEU A 161 18.44 -7.38 -9.12
C LEU A 161 17.19 -6.59 -8.68
N VAL A 162 16.61 -6.92 -7.53
CA VAL A 162 15.33 -6.33 -7.14
C VAL A 162 15.52 -4.91 -6.61
N MET A 163 16.45 -4.69 -5.67
CA MET A 163 16.68 -3.36 -5.12
C MET A 163 17.26 -2.41 -6.18
N GLU A 164 18.17 -2.91 -7.03
CA GLU A 164 18.68 -2.13 -8.15
C GLU A 164 17.58 -1.75 -9.16
N SER A 165 16.62 -2.65 -9.42
CA SER A 165 15.48 -2.33 -10.29
C SER A 165 14.52 -1.29 -9.69
N ILE A 166 14.45 -1.18 -8.35
CA ILE A 166 13.57 -0.24 -7.64
C ILE A 166 14.26 1.13 -7.47
N TYR A 167 15.54 1.15 -7.12
CA TYR A 167 16.28 2.35 -6.73
C TYR A 167 17.55 2.57 -7.54
N GLY A 168 17.89 1.63 -8.43
CA GLY A 168 19.10 1.69 -9.23
C GLY A 168 19.18 2.93 -10.10
N GLU A 169 20.41 3.37 -10.33
CA GLU A 169 20.79 4.51 -11.16
C GLU A 169 20.81 4.16 -12.66
#